data_ee5a6d88cec964328e884711f46baccf
#
_entry.id   ee5a6d88cec964328e884711f46baccf
#
_cell.length_a   1.000
_cell.length_b   1.000
_cell.length_c   1.000
_cell.angle_alpha   90.00
_cell.angle_beta   90.00
_cell.angle_gamma   90.00
#
_symmetry.space_group_name_H-M   'P 1'
#
loop_
_entity.id
_entity.type
_entity.pdbx_description
1 polymer ?
#
loop_
_entity_poly.entity_id
_entity_poly.type
_entity_poly.pdbx_seq_one_letter_code
_entity_poly.pdbx_strand_id
1 'polypeptide(L)'
;DSVAVGRQNLDNCIQASGCVYNGEVGSAPPASTDTFVVFGYSQSATIATLEKRALAEQYPAGTGPDVSFVLIANPNRPNGGILERFEGAYIPILGVTASGATPTDTQYQTVDITRQYDGWSDFPTNPLNPLADLNAGLGVLYLHGDYGSVSLGDAVLQDQYGDTTYYLIP
;
A
#
# COMPACT_ATOMS: atom_id res chain seq x y z
N ASP A 1 6.26 15.82 -7.34
CA ASP A 1 5.89 14.41 -7.22
C ASP A 1 4.85 14.23 -6.10
N SER A 2 3.64 13.82 -6.48
CA SER A 2 2.49 13.70 -5.56
C SER A 2 2.72 12.64 -4.48
N VAL A 3 3.45 11.57 -4.78
CA VAL A 3 3.79 10.51 -3.83
C VAL A 3 4.71 11.03 -2.73
N ALA A 4 5.74 11.81 -3.10
CA ALA A 4 6.66 12.38 -2.13
C ALA A 4 5.96 13.38 -1.19
N VAL A 5 5.08 14.23 -1.74
CA VAL A 5 4.27 15.17 -0.94
C VAL A 5 3.30 14.40 -0.03
N GLY A 6 2.64 13.38 -0.56
CA GLY A 6 1.73 12.53 0.22
C GLY A 6 2.44 11.83 1.38
N ARG A 7 3.63 11.28 1.15
CA ARG A 7 4.44 10.65 2.20
C ARG A 7 4.84 11.66 3.28
N GLN A 8 5.31 12.85 2.89
CA GLN A 8 5.66 13.88 3.85
C GLN A 8 4.47 14.32 4.71
N ASN A 9 3.28 14.46 4.11
CA ASN A 9 2.08 14.81 4.85
C ASN A 9 1.68 13.69 5.84
N LEU A 10 1.81 12.43 5.43
CA LEU A 10 1.54 11.27 6.29
C LEU A 10 2.52 11.22 7.47
N ASP A 11 3.82 11.37 7.20
CA ASP A 11 4.86 11.44 8.24
C ASP A 11 4.59 12.58 9.24
N ASN A 12 4.27 13.78 8.74
CA ASN A 12 3.92 14.92 9.59
C ASN A 12 2.74 14.61 10.54
N CYS A 13 1.76 13.83 10.08
CA CYS A 13 0.63 13.44 10.92
C CYS A 13 1.03 12.40 11.97
N ILE A 14 1.80 11.38 11.60
CA ILE A 14 2.29 10.34 12.51
C ILE A 14 3.23 10.93 13.57
N GLN A 15 4.10 11.86 13.18
CA GLN A 15 5.03 12.55 14.08
C GLN A 15 4.39 13.71 14.88
N ALA A 16 3.10 13.98 14.70
CA ALA A 16 2.39 15.11 15.26
C ALA A 16 3.09 16.47 14.98
N SER A 17 3.67 16.62 13.82
CA SER A 17 4.48 17.77 13.41
C SER A 17 3.90 18.44 12.15
N GLY A 18 2.92 19.32 12.30
CA GLY A 18 2.34 20.06 11.18
C GLY A 18 1.43 19.23 10.29
N CYS A 19 0.67 18.31 10.87
CA CYS A 19 -0.31 17.47 10.18
C CYS A 19 -1.35 18.33 9.43
N VAL A 20 -1.49 18.08 8.13
CA VAL A 20 -2.58 18.62 7.32
C VAL A 20 -3.70 17.59 7.29
N TYR A 21 -4.77 17.82 8.01
CA TYR A 21 -5.91 16.92 8.13
C TYR A 21 -7.22 17.59 7.69
N ASN A 22 -8.21 16.78 7.33
CA ASN A 22 -9.53 17.27 7.00
C ASN A 22 -10.33 17.55 8.29
N GLY A 23 -10.50 18.81 8.63
CA GLY A 23 -11.26 19.25 9.82
C GLY A 23 -12.76 18.90 9.82
N GLU A 24 -13.31 18.48 8.65
CA GLU A 24 -14.68 17.95 8.59
C GLU A 24 -14.77 16.51 9.14
N VAL A 25 -13.66 15.77 9.15
CA VAL A 25 -13.61 14.39 9.62
C VAL A 25 -13.08 14.27 11.05
N GLY A 26 -12.20 15.19 11.43
CA GLY A 26 -11.57 15.20 12.75
C GLY A 26 -11.62 16.58 13.41
N SER A 27 -11.86 16.60 14.73
CA SER A 27 -11.97 17.84 15.52
C SER A 27 -10.61 18.42 15.95
N ALA A 28 -9.54 17.63 15.86
CA ALA A 28 -8.18 18.00 16.23
C ALA A 28 -7.15 17.23 15.40
N PRO A 29 -5.92 17.77 15.21
CA PRO A 29 -4.82 17.00 14.65
C PRO A 29 -4.44 15.85 15.58
N PRO A 30 -3.86 14.76 15.04
CA PRO A 30 -3.37 13.66 15.86
C PRO A 30 -2.26 14.11 16.81
N ALA A 31 -2.19 13.44 17.98
CA ALA A 31 -1.14 13.61 18.96
C ALA A 31 -0.07 12.51 18.82
N SER A 32 1.15 12.78 19.25
CA SER A 32 2.26 11.80 19.19
C SER A 32 2.06 10.56 20.08
N THR A 33 1.06 10.58 20.95
CA THR A 33 0.68 9.47 21.84
C THR A 33 -0.47 8.63 21.28
N ASP A 34 -1.00 9.00 20.12
CA ASP A 34 -2.10 8.26 19.49
C ASP A 34 -1.59 6.98 18.85
N THR A 35 -2.45 5.97 18.79
CA THR A 35 -2.26 4.79 17.95
C THR A 35 -2.81 5.07 16.56
N PHE A 36 -2.01 4.79 15.54
CA PHE A 36 -2.36 5.09 14.16
C PHE A 36 -2.73 3.82 13.39
N VAL A 37 -3.80 3.91 12.61
CA VAL A 37 -4.08 2.96 11.53
C VAL A 37 -3.96 3.72 10.21
N VAL A 38 -2.91 3.45 9.46
CA VAL A 38 -2.69 4.04 8.13
C VAL A 38 -3.43 3.22 7.10
N PHE A 39 -4.44 3.83 6.49
CA PHE A 39 -5.20 3.22 5.39
C PHE A 39 -4.69 3.73 4.05
N GLY A 40 -4.27 2.82 3.17
CA GLY A 40 -3.82 3.14 1.82
C GLY A 40 -4.59 2.37 0.74
N TYR A 41 -5.09 3.06 -0.28
CA TYR A 41 -5.70 2.47 -1.46
C TYR A 41 -4.96 2.93 -2.71
N SER A 42 -4.54 1.99 -3.58
CA SER A 42 -3.88 2.30 -4.85
C SER A 42 -2.61 3.16 -4.63
N GLN A 43 -2.52 4.34 -5.18
CA GLN A 43 -1.38 5.26 -4.99
C GLN A 43 -1.12 5.56 -3.51
N SER A 44 -2.15 5.68 -2.68
CA SER A 44 -1.94 5.90 -1.24
C SER A 44 -1.42 4.66 -0.52
N ALA A 45 -1.60 3.45 -1.06
CA ALA A 45 -0.91 2.25 -0.56
C ALA A 45 0.59 2.30 -0.87
N THR A 46 0.99 2.86 -2.03
CA THR A 46 2.41 3.15 -2.32
C THR A 46 2.99 4.18 -1.35
N ILE A 47 2.25 5.25 -1.06
CA ILE A 47 2.65 6.26 -0.06
C ILE A 47 2.84 5.61 1.32
N ALA A 48 1.88 4.79 1.76
CA ALA A 48 1.94 4.06 3.01
C ALA A 48 3.11 3.05 3.05
N THR A 49 3.40 2.37 1.94
CA THR A 49 4.58 1.50 1.79
C THR A 49 5.89 2.24 2.03
N LEU A 50 6.03 3.42 1.41
CA LEU A 50 7.24 4.24 1.56
C LEU A 50 7.37 4.78 2.98
N GLU A 51 6.26 5.13 3.62
CA GLU A 51 6.24 5.57 5.00
C GLU A 51 6.59 4.43 5.96
N LYS A 52 6.00 3.24 5.79
CA LYS A 52 6.35 2.05 6.57
C LYS A 52 7.86 1.76 6.54
N ARG A 53 8.47 1.87 5.34
CA ARG A 53 9.90 1.69 5.16
C ARG A 53 10.71 2.74 5.92
N ALA A 54 10.33 4.02 5.78
CA ALA A 54 11.01 5.12 6.46
C ALA A 54 10.91 5.01 7.98
N LEU A 55 9.75 4.65 8.52
CA LEU A 55 9.57 4.42 9.96
C LEU A 55 10.42 3.25 10.46
N ALA A 56 10.51 2.15 9.70
CA ALA A 56 11.33 0.99 10.06
C ALA A 56 12.83 1.31 10.04
N GLU A 57 13.27 2.17 9.13
CA GLU A 57 14.66 2.65 9.09
C GLU A 57 14.97 3.65 10.22
N GLN A 58 13.99 4.48 10.59
CA GLN A 58 14.17 5.53 11.60
C GLN A 58 14.12 5.00 13.03
N TYR A 59 13.27 4.01 13.31
CA TYR A 59 12.99 3.54 14.65
C TYR A 59 13.40 2.09 14.86
N PRO A 60 14.32 1.82 15.81
CA PRO A 60 14.61 0.45 16.27
C PRO A 60 13.35 -0.26 16.76
N ALA A 61 13.33 -1.59 16.64
CA ALA A 61 12.22 -2.41 17.09
C ALA A 61 11.78 -2.12 18.55
N GLY A 62 10.49 -1.94 18.74
CA GLY A 62 9.90 -1.59 20.04
C GLY A 62 9.99 -0.10 20.42
N THR A 63 10.43 0.76 19.49
CA THR A 63 10.46 2.22 19.67
C THR A 63 9.68 2.93 18.56
N GLY A 64 9.49 4.24 18.68
CA GLY A 64 8.78 5.06 17.70
C GLY A 64 7.27 5.04 17.88
N PRO A 65 6.52 5.56 16.88
CA PRO A 65 5.07 5.66 16.94
C PRO A 65 4.38 4.29 16.85
N ASP A 66 3.24 4.16 17.51
CA ASP A 66 2.37 2.97 17.42
C ASP A 66 1.53 3.06 16.15
N VAL A 67 1.96 2.35 15.10
CA VAL A 67 1.36 2.41 13.76
C VAL A 67 1.09 1.00 13.23
N SER A 68 -0.06 0.83 12.61
CA SER A 68 -0.40 -0.33 11.79
C SER A 68 -0.89 0.12 10.41
N PHE A 69 -0.85 -0.79 9.43
CA PHE A 69 -1.18 -0.48 8.04
C PHE A 69 -2.28 -1.38 7.52
N VAL A 70 -3.20 -0.79 6.76
CA VAL A 70 -4.20 -1.50 5.95
C VAL A 70 -4.06 -1.03 4.51
N LEU A 71 -3.59 -1.90 3.65
CA LEU A 71 -3.30 -1.61 2.25
C LEU A 71 -4.31 -2.34 1.35
N ILE A 72 -4.95 -1.60 0.46
CA ILE A 72 -5.90 -2.15 -0.51
C ILE A 72 -5.43 -1.82 -1.92
N ALA A 73 -5.51 -2.78 -2.84
CA ALA A 73 -5.07 -2.60 -4.23
C ALA A 73 -3.62 -2.09 -4.31
N ASN A 74 -2.75 -2.64 -3.50
CA ASN A 74 -1.38 -2.16 -3.27
C ASN A 74 -0.45 -2.47 -4.45
N PRO A 75 0.02 -1.45 -5.21
CA PRO A 75 0.95 -1.68 -6.32
C PRO A 75 2.34 -2.22 -5.89
N ASN A 76 2.64 -2.13 -4.59
CA ASN A 76 3.87 -2.63 -3.98
C ASN A 76 3.66 -3.98 -3.24
N ARG A 77 2.52 -4.66 -3.44
CA ARG A 77 2.25 -5.96 -2.81
C ARG A 77 3.34 -6.98 -3.19
N PRO A 78 4.01 -7.63 -2.22
CA PRO A 78 4.92 -8.72 -2.50
C PRO A 78 4.26 -9.83 -3.33
N ASN A 79 4.94 -10.30 -4.37
CA ASN A 79 4.46 -11.34 -5.31
C ASN A 79 3.18 -10.99 -6.10
N GLY A 80 2.84 -9.71 -6.25
CA GLY A 80 1.65 -9.32 -7.00
C GLY A 80 1.65 -7.89 -7.48
N GLY A 81 2.32 -6.99 -6.78
CA GLY A 81 2.35 -5.58 -7.13
C GLY A 81 3.19 -5.27 -8.38
N ILE A 82 2.65 -4.48 -9.29
CA ILE A 82 3.39 -4.07 -10.50
C ILE A 82 4.67 -3.27 -10.16
N LEU A 83 4.64 -2.46 -9.09
CA LEU A 83 5.80 -1.69 -8.65
C LEU A 83 6.85 -2.56 -7.93
N GLU A 84 6.46 -3.73 -7.44
CA GLU A 84 7.38 -4.75 -6.96
C GLU A 84 8.03 -5.50 -8.13
N ARG A 85 7.24 -5.94 -9.14
CA ARG A 85 7.73 -6.69 -10.30
C ARG A 85 8.80 -5.95 -11.11
N PHE A 86 8.69 -4.64 -11.19
CA PHE A 86 9.57 -3.80 -12.00
C PHE A 86 10.45 -2.89 -11.15
N GLU A 87 10.80 -3.31 -9.93
CA GLU A 87 11.62 -2.53 -9.00
C GLU A 87 12.81 -1.86 -9.68
N GLY A 88 12.98 -0.57 -9.43
CA GLY A 88 14.05 0.26 -10.00
C GLY A 88 13.79 0.75 -11.43
N ALA A 89 12.81 0.20 -12.16
CA ALA A 89 12.47 0.67 -13.49
C ALA A 89 11.63 1.95 -13.45
N TYR A 90 11.96 2.89 -14.33
CA TYR A 90 11.09 4.05 -14.56
C TYR A 90 9.95 3.66 -15.51
N ILE A 91 8.72 3.92 -15.08
CA ILE A 91 7.50 3.62 -15.84
C ILE A 91 6.95 4.94 -16.42
N PRO A 92 7.25 5.27 -17.71
CA PRO A 92 6.96 6.60 -18.26
C PRO A 92 5.48 6.97 -18.27
N ILE A 93 4.61 5.98 -18.54
CA ILE A 93 3.16 6.20 -18.60
C ILE A 93 2.56 6.59 -17.24
N LEU A 94 3.24 6.25 -16.15
CA LEU A 94 2.85 6.58 -14.78
C LEU A 94 3.65 7.74 -14.22
N GLY A 95 4.77 8.11 -14.84
CA GLY A 95 5.69 9.12 -14.35
C GLY A 95 6.36 8.77 -13.02
N VAL A 96 6.49 7.45 -12.71
CA VAL A 96 7.04 6.96 -11.44
C VAL A 96 8.15 5.95 -11.65
N THR A 97 9.09 5.89 -10.72
CA THR A 97 10.03 4.77 -10.59
C THR A 97 9.41 3.71 -9.68
N ALA A 98 9.44 2.47 -10.11
CA ALA A 98 8.93 1.34 -9.34
C ALA A 98 9.75 1.19 -8.04
N SER A 99 9.06 1.28 -6.91
CA SER A 99 9.67 1.45 -5.59
C SER A 99 9.91 0.13 -4.83
N GLY A 100 9.67 -1.00 -5.47
CA GLY A 100 9.86 -2.32 -4.86
C GLY A 100 8.74 -2.72 -3.90
N ALA A 101 8.92 -3.85 -3.22
CA ALA A 101 7.92 -4.45 -2.35
C ALA A 101 7.69 -3.64 -1.05
N THR A 102 6.46 -3.72 -0.53
CA THR A 102 6.18 -3.33 0.86
C THR A 102 7.01 -4.21 1.79
N PRO A 103 7.80 -3.65 2.74
CA PRO A 103 8.60 -4.44 3.65
C PRO A 103 7.73 -5.30 4.58
N THR A 104 8.20 -6.51 4.91
CA THR A 104 7.49 -7.50 5.73
C THR A 104 8.25 -7.92 6.98
N ASP A 105 9.39 -7.32 7.23
CA ASP A 105 10.31 -7.61 8.34
C ASP A 105 10.44 -6.40 9.29
N THR A 106 9.34 -5.71 9.51
CA THR A 106 9.27 -4.52 10.36
C THR A 106 8.53 -4.81 11.67
N GLN A 107 8.46 -3.82 12.55
CA GLN A 107 7.61 -3.88 13.74
C GLN A 107 6.15 -3.48 13.48
N TYR A 108 5.83 -3.02 12.26
CA TYR A 108 4.54 -2.41 11.92
C TYR A 108 3.61 -3.44 11.26
N GLN A 109 2.62 -3.91 12.02
CA GLN A 109 1.64 -4.88 11.52
C GLN A 109 0.90 -4.35 10.31
N THR A 110 0.75 -5.19 9.30
CA THR A 110 0.14 -4.81 8.02
C THR A 110 -0.91 -5.83 7.59
N VAL A 111 -2.04 -5.35 7.10
CA VAL A 111 -3.03 -6.13 6.37
C VAL A 111 -3.02 -5.66 4.93
N ASP A 112 -2.81 -6.56 3.99
CA ASP A 112 -2.76 -6.26 2.55
C ASP A 112 -3.86 -7.03 1.83
N ILE A 113 -4.81 -6.30 1.22
CA ILE A 113 -6.01 -6.85 0.59
C ILE A 113 -5.98 -6.52 -0.89
N THR A 114 -6.07 -7.54 -1.73
CA THR A 114 -6.18 -7.36 -3.18
C THR A 114 -7.38 -8.07 -3.74
N ARG A 115 -7.91 -7.56 -4.85
CA ARG A 115 -8.88 -8.23 -5.68
C ARG A 115 -8.16 -9.08 -6.73
N GLN A 116 -8.65 -10.31 -6.94
CA GLN A 116 -8.09 -11.20 -7.96
C GLN A 116 -8.13 -10.52 -9.33
N TYR A 117 -7.03 -10.61 -10.06
CA TYR A 117 -6.81 -10.00 -11.38
C TYR A 117 -6.76 -8.47 -11.40
N ASP A 118 -6.70 -7.79 -10.26
CA ASP A 118 -6.36 -6.35 -10.24
C ASP A 118 -4.92 -6.17 -10.73
N GLY A 119 -4.74 -5.69 -11.94
CA GLY A 119 -3.43 -5.61 -12.58
C GLY A 119 -2.42 -4.66 -11.91
N TRP A 120 -2.82 -3.86 -10.91
CA TRP A 120 -1.89 -3.08 -10.09
C TRP A 120 -1.32 -3.87 -8.93
N SER A 121 -2.12 -4.73 -8.30
CA SER A 121 -1.80 -5.44 -7.07
C SER A 121 -1.77 -6.96 -7.21
N ASP A 122 -2.25 -7.50 -8.34
CA ASP A 122 -2.23 -8.91 -8.73
C ASP A 122 -1.73 -9.06 -10.17
N PHE A 123 -0.54 -8.50 -10.44
CA PHE A 123 0.12 -8.53 -11.74
C PHE A 123 0.75 -9.91 -11.99
N PRO A 124 0.77 -10.40 -13.26
CA PRO A 124 1.30 -11.71 -13.61
C PRO A 124 2.73 -11.95 -13.13
N THR A 125 2.99 -13.15 -12.62
CA THR A 125 4.33 -13.59 -12.22
C THR A 125 5.29 -13.65 -13.41
N ASN A 126 4.78 -13.96 -14.61
CA ASN A 126 5.56 -13.95 -15.84
C ASN A 126 5.09 -12.81 -16.77
N PRO A 127 5.78 -11.67 -16.77
CA PRO A 127 5.44 -10.52 -17.60
C PRO A 127 5.74 -10.68 -19.09
N LEU A 128 6.11 -11.88 -19.54
CA LEU A 128 6.28 -12.25 -20.95
C LEU A 128 5.10 -13.11 -21.45
N ASN A 129 4.05 -13.29 -20.65
CA ASN A 129 2.84 -14.00 -21.05
C ASN A 129 1.78 -13.00 -21.54
N PRO A 130 1.59 -12.84 -22.86
CA PRO A 130 0.74 -11.78 -23.40
C PRO A 130 -0.74 -11.95 -23.03
N LEU A 131 -1.21 -13.17 -22.77
CA LEU A 131 -2.58 -13.40 -22.33
C LEU A 131 -2.79 -12.98 -20.89
N ALA A 132 -1.81 -13.26 -20.02
CA ALA A 132 -1.85 -12.83 -18.62
C ALA A 132 -1.70 -11.29 -18.52
N ASP A 133 -0.84 -10.69 -19.34
CA ASP A 133 -0.64 -9.24 -19.38
C ASP A 133 -1.88 -8.51 -19.90
N LEU A 134 -2.57 -9.08 -20.91
CA LEU A 134 -3.85 -8.54 -21.39
C LEU A 134 -4.91 -8.60 -20.27
N ASN A 135 -4.98 -9.72 -19.55
CA ASN A 135 -5.90 -9.87 -18.42
C ASN A 135 -5.60 -8.85 -17.33
N ALA A 136 -4.33 -8.64 -16.98
CA ALA A 136 -3.91 -7.62 -16.02
C ALA A 136 -4.30 -6.21 -16.49
N GLY A 137 -4.11 -5.90 -17.78
CA GLY A 137 -4.54 -4.62 -18.36
C GLY A 137 -6.06 -4.41 -18.27
N LEU A 138 -6.85 -5.44 -18.49
CA LEU A 138 -8.30 -5.40 -18.28
C LEU A 138 -8.65 -5.24 -16.80
N GLY A 139 -7.93 -5.91 -15.90
CA GLY A 139 -8.06 -5.77 -14.45
C GLY A 139 -7.79 -4.34 -13.97
N VAL A 140 -6.78 -3.66 -14.53
CA VAL A 140 -6.54 -2.24 -14.28
C VAL A 140 -7.75 -1.38 -14.63
N LEU A 141 -8.37 -1.65 -15.78
CA LEU A 141 -9.47 -0.83 -16.29
C LEU A 141 -10.80 -1.09 -15.57
N TYR A 142 -11.09 -2.33 -15.20
CA TYR A 142 -12.41 -2.74 -14.74
C TYR A 142 -12.48 -3.12 -13.25
N LEU A 143 -11.37 -3.53 -12.64
CA LEU A 143 -11.36 -4.04 -11.28
C LEU A 143 -10.71 -3.09 -10.28
N HIS A 144 -9.63 -2.42 -10.68
CA HIS A 144 -8.83 -1.60 -9.78
C HIS A 144 -9.62 -0.43 -9.16
N GLY A 145 -10.50 0.20 -9.91
CA GLY A 145 -11.35 1.30 -9.43
C GLY A 145 -12.62 0.86 -8.70
N ASP A 146 -12.91 -0.45 -8.65
CA ASP A 146 -14.21 -0.99 -8.24
C ASP A 146 -14.17 -1.84 -6.95
N TYR A 147 -13.34 -1.46 -5.99
CA TYR A 147 -13.32 -2.11 -4.67
C TYR A 147 -14.56 -1.77 -3.83
N GLY A 148 -15.26 -0.70 -4.15
CA GLY A 148 -16.52 -0.34 -3.49
C GLY A 148 -17.68 -1.27 -3.77
N SER A 149 -17.62 -2.07 -4.86
CA SER A 149 -18.66 -3.03 -5.23
C SER A 149 -18.50 -4.40 -4.59
N VAL A 150 -17.35 -4.68 -3.96
CA VAL A 150 -17.06 -5.98 -3.35
C VAL A 150 -17.07 -5.91 -1.83
N SER A 151 -17.38 -7.03 -1.19
CA SER A 151 -17.41 -7.13 0.28
C SER A 151 -16.05 -7.61 0.80
N LEU A 152 -15.53 -6.93 1.81
CA LEU A 152 -14.37 -7.44 2.56
C LEU A 152 -14.69 -8.76 3.29
N GLY A 153 -15.96 -9.08 3.52
CA GLY A 153 -16.39 -10.36 4.05
C GLY A 153 -16.12 -11.55 3.14
N ASP A 154 -15.93 -11.30 1.83
CA ASP A 154 -15.59 -12.31 0.84
C ASP A 154 -14.07 -12.50 0.69
N ALA A 155 -13.27 -11.72 1.42
CA ALA A 155 -11.83 -11.82 1.38
C ALA A 155 -11.33 -13.13 2.02
N VAL A 156 -10.54 -13.86 1.26
CA VAL A 156 -9.95 -15.14 1.67
C VAL A 156 -8.52 -14.92 2.10
N LEU A 157 -8.18 -15.40 3.30
CA LEU A 157 -6.79 -15.41 3.78
C LEU A 157 -5.93 -16.23 2.82
N GLN A 158 -4.87 -15.60 2.30
CA GLN A 158 -3.91 -16.24 1.40
C GLN A 158 -2.69 -16.74 2.16
N ASP A 159 -2.09 -15.85 2.95
CA ASP A 159 -0.85 -16.14 3.67
C ASP A 159 -0.64 -15.12 4.79
N GLN A 160 0.30 -15.45 5.68
CA GLN A 160 0.89 -14.53 6.63
C GLN A 160 2.41 -14.66 6.55
N TYR A 161 3.09 -13.56 6.22
CA TYR A 161 4.53 -13.55 6.12
C TYR A 161 5.12 -12.33 6.84
N GLY A 162 6.03 -12.59 7.76
CA GLY A 162 6.60 -11.55 8.61
C GLY A 162 5.52 -10.79 9.40
N ASP A 163 5.50 -9.49 9.27
CA ASP A 163 4.52 -8.59 9.90
C ASP A 163 3.23 -8.42 9.09
N THR A 164 3.07 -9.10 7.95
CA THR A 164 1.98 -8.84 7.00
C THR A 164 1.06 -10.04 6.81
N THR A 165 -0.24 -9.79 6.86
CA THR A 165 -1.32 -10.74 6.55
C THR A 165 -1.95 -10.38 5.21
N TYR A 166 -2.03 -11.37 4.31
CA TYR A 166 -2.50 -11.20 2.93
C TYR A 166 -3.87 -11.78 2.70
N TYR A 167 -4.76 -10.98 2.12
CA TYR A 167 -6.10 -11.39 1.72
C TYR A 167 -6.31 -11.20 0.21
N LEU A 168 -7.13 -12.07 -0.38
CA LEU A 168 -7.60 -11.99 -1.76
C LEU A 168 -9.13 -11.97 -1.78
N ILE A 169 -9.71 -11.03 -2.51
CA ILE A 169 -11.13 -11.01 -2.87
C ILE A 169 -11.24 -11.64 -4.26
N PRO A 170 -11.91 -12.80 -4.40
CA PRO A 170 -12.07 -13.51 -5.68
C PRO A 170 -12.82 -12.72 -6.74
#